data_8ffb54da4fe86500d51db900ca8cf072
#
_entry.id   8ffb54da4fe86500d51db900ca8cf072
#
_cell.length_a   1.000
_cell.length_b   1.000
_cell.length_c   1.000
_cell.angle_alpha   90.00
_cell.angle_beta   90.00
_cell.angle_gamma   90.00
#
_symmetry.space_group_name_H-M   'P 1'
#
loop_
_entity.id
_entity.type
_entity.pdbx_description
1 polymer ?
#
loop_
_entity_poly.entity_id
_entity_poly.type
_entity_poly.pdbx_seq_one_letter_code
_entity_poly.pdbx_strand_id
1 'polypeptide(L)'
;LLALAVAVTALFPEFKGLIITTLISSIGFHYYETVNQSLQLQWLKKETAPSSIGWIVAAGSGSAFFVCIAIIILWLNLNFNYFFIYFFAGLLCLLIVLFCFFYYPQFQIGKKQRLAIVLKRRYWVYYTLQFFSGARRQIFVVFASFMMVEKYGFDVHQITLLLLANFLINIFMAPLIGRFIEKFGERLSLIVEY
;
A
#
# COMPACT_ATOMS: atom_id res chain seq x y z
N LEU A 1 10.49 2.73 11.10
CA LEU A 1 9.24 3.14 11.75
C LEU A 1 8.12 2.14 11.50
N LEU A 2 7.73 1.87 10.25
CA LEU A 2 6.61 0.96 9.92
C LEU A 2 6.82 -0.45 10.52
N ALA A 3 7.97 -1.06 10.30
CA ALA A 3 8.29 -2.40 10.82
C ALA A 3 8.25 -2.47 12.36
N LEU A 4 8.78 -1.43 13.02
CA LEU A 4 8.70 -1.32 14.48
C LEU A 4 7.27 -1.15 14.97
N ALA A 5 6.47 -0.32 14.31
CA ALA A 5 5.07 -0.12 14.67
C ALA A 5 4.28 -1.45 14.59
N VAL A 6 4.47 -2.23 13.52
CA VAL A 6 3.82 -3.53 13.36
C VAL A 6 4.23 -4.51 14.47
N ALA A 7 5.53 -4.60 14.78
CA ALA A 7 6.02 -5.49 15.83
C ALA A 7 5.51 -5.07 17.24
N VAL A 8 5.52 -3.76 17.51
CA VAL A 8 5.09 -3.20 18.80
C VAL A 8 3.57 -3.34 19.01
N THR A 9 2.77 -3.33 17.94
CA THR A 9 1.32 -3.57 18.01
C THR A 9 1.01 -4.93 18.67
N ALA A 10 1.85 -5.94 18.48
CA ALA A 10 1.69 -7.23 19.14
C ALA A 10 1.78 -7.13 20.68
N LEU A 11 2.60 -6.21 21.19
CA LEU A 11 2.90 -6.09 22.61
C LEU A 11 1.89 -5.24 23.38
N PHE A 12 1.22 -4.32 22.69
CA PHE A 12 0.30 -3.34 23.29
C PHE A 12 -1.09 -3.39 22.61
N PRO A 13 -1.86 -4.46 22.83
CA PRO A 13 -3.20 -4.63 22.23
C PRO A 13 -4.26 -3.72 22.86
N GLU A 14 -3.90 -2.93 23.87
CA GLU A 14 -4.82 -2.00 24.52
C GLU A 14 -5.16 -0.82 23.61
N PHE A 15 -6.34 -0.21 23.82
CA PHE A 15 -6.82 0.92 23.01
C PHE A 15 -5.81 2.07 22.88
N LYS A 16 -5.15 2.46 23.98
CA LYS A 16 -4.11 3.50 23.96
C LYS A 16 -2.87 3.08 23.17
N GLY A 17 -2.44 1.83 23.33
CA GLY A 17 -1.33 1.25 22.58
C GLY A 17 -1.62 1.23 21.09
N LEU A 18 -2.83 0.79 20.69
CA LEU A 18 -3.26 0.76 19.30
C LEU A 18 -3.30 2.15 18.67
N ILE A 19 -3.74 3.18 19.37
CA ILE A 19 -3.68 4.57 18.87
C ILE A 19 -2.24 4.97 18.55
N ILE A 20 -1.32 4.76 19.48
CA ILE A 20 0.09 5.16 19.32
C ILE A 20 0.73 4.38 18.15
N THR A 21 0.56 3.06 18.12
CA THR A 21 1.15 2.23 17.06
C THR A 21 0.54 2.53 15.70
N THR A 22 -0.76 2.85 15.62
CA THR A 22 -1.42 3.28 14.39
C THR A 22 -0.88 4.61 13.89
N LEU A 23 -0.66 5.59 14.77
CA LEU A 23 -0.06 6.88 14.39
C LEU A 23 1.36 6.70 13.85
N ILE A 24 2.21 5.92 14.55
CA ILE A 24 3.58 5.64 14.11
C ILE A 24 3.58 4.87 12.78
N SER A 25 2.69 3.89 12.64
CA SER A 25 2.51 3.11 11.41
C SER A 25 2.09 4.01 10.24
N SER A 26 1.14 4.93 10.46
CA SER A 26 0.68 5.88 9.47
C SER A 26 1.81 6.80 8.98
N ILE A 27 2.60 7.36 9.90
CA ILE A 27 3.78 8.17 9.55
C ILE A 27 4.77 7.33 8.73
N GLY A 28 5.06 6.11 9.18
CA GLY A 28 5.98 5.20 8.50
C GLY A 28 5.51 4.83 7.10
N PHE A 29 4.21 4.57 6.94
CA PHE A 29 3.60 4.23 5.66
C PHE A 29 3.67 5.38 4.65
N HIS A 30 3.29 6.60 5.05
CA HIS A 30 3.34 7.76 4.16
C HIS A 30 4.77 8.14 3.78
N TYR A 31 5.71 8.00 4.71
CA TYR A 31 7.12 8.17 4.41
C TYR A 31 7.61 7.16 3.36
N TYR A 32 7.30 5.87 3.57
CA TYR A 32 7.65 4.81 2.62
C TYR A 32 7.03 5.06 1.24
N GLU A 33 5.73 5.39 1.18
CA GLU A 33 5.02 5.66 -0.06
C GLU A 33 5.67 6.81 -0.85
N THR A 34 6.01 7.91 -0.17
CA THR A 34 6.66 9.07 -0.80
C THR A 34 8.04 8.71 -1.36
N VAL A 35 8.86 7.99 -0.59
CA VAL A 35 10.18 7.54 -1.04
C VAL A 35 10.07 6.58 -2.20
N ASN A 36 9.16 5.61 -2.13
CA ASN A 36 8.93 4.62 -3.18
C ASN A 36 8.50 5.28 -4.49
N GLN A 37 7.58 6.24 -4.44
CA GLN A 37 7.17 7.03 -5.62
C GLN A 37 8.34 7.83 -6.21
N SER A 38 9.15 8.45 -5.35
CA SER A 38 10.34 9.19 -5.79
C SER A 38 11.35 8.28 -6.49
N LEU A 39 11.57 7.08 -5.98
CA LEU A 39 12.46 6.10 -6.60
C LEU A 39 11.93 5.60 -7.94
N GLN A 40 10.64 5.30 -8.03
CA GLN A 40 10.01 4.89 -9.28
C GLN A 40 10.20 5.95 -10.36
N LEU A 41 10.00 7.23 -10.05
CA LEU A 41 10.20 8.33 -10.97
C LEU A 41 11.66 8.52 -11.42
N GLN A 42 12.62 8.10 -10.59
CA GLN A 42 14.06 8.19 -10.93
C GLN A 42 14.53 7.01 -11.78
N TRP A 43 13.97 5.82 -11.58
CA TRP A 43 14.45 4.59 -12.20
C TRP A 43 13.73 4.22 -13.48
N LEU A 44 12.44 4.55 -13.56
CA LEU A 44 11.62 4.16 -14.70
C LEU A 44 11.84 5.13 -15.87
N LYS A 45 12.00 4.57 -17.06
CA LYS A 45 11.98 5.33 -18.30
C LYS A 45 10.57 5.88 -18.54
N LYS A 46 10.46 7.14 -18.95
CA LYS A 46 9.16 7.81 -19.16
C LYS A 46 8.22 7.03 -20.08
N GLU A 47 8.78 6.43 -21.13
CA GLU A 47 8.02 5.72 -22.16
C GLU A 47 7.36 4.44 -21.63
N THR A 48 8.03 3.74 -20.72
CA THR A 48 7.57 2.45 -20.16
C THR A 48 7.11 2.54 -18.70
N ALA A 49 7.11 3.74 -18.12
CA ALA A 49 6.77 3.94 -16.72
C ALA A 49 5.36 3.43 -16.37
N PRO A 50 4.29 3.70 -17.15
CA PRO A 50 2.95 3.23 -16.81
C PRO A 50 2.85 1.71 -16.74
N SER A 51 3.42 1.00 -17.72
CA SER A 51 3.44 -0.45 -17.76
C SER A 51 4.26 -1.03 -16.59
N SER A 52 5.43 -0.45 -16.32
CA SER A 52 6.29 -0.89 -15.21
C SER A 52 5.63 -0.68 -13.84
N ILE A 53 4.95 0.44 -13.63
CA ILE A 53 4.17 0.72 -12.42
C ILE A 53 3.04 -0.29 -12.30
N GLY A 54 2.34 -0.63 -13.40
CA GLY A 54 1.32 -1.67 -13.42
C GLY A 54 1.85 -3.03 -12.90
N TRP A 55 3.06 -3.43 -13.32
CA TRP A 55 3.70 -4.65 -12.83
C TRP A 55 4.12 -4.56 -11.35
N ILE A 56 4.59 -3.40 -10.88
CA ILE A 56 4.91 -3.17 -9.46
C ILE A 56 3.65 -3.32 -8.61
N VAL A 57 2.53 -2.74 -9.04
CA VAL A 57 1.23 -2.88 -8.35
C VAL A 57 0.76 -4.33 -8.36
N ALA A 58 0.90 -5.04 -9.48
CA ALA A 58 0.57 -6.46 -9.57
C ALA A 58 1.40 -7.33 -8.62
N ALA A 59 2.71 -7.07 -8.53
CA ALA A 59 3.60 -7.76 -7.60
C ALA A 59 3.21 -7.50 -6.14
N GLY A 60 2.88 -6.25 -5.78
CA GLY A 60 2.37 -5.89 -4.46
C GLY A 60 1.06 -6.60 -4.12
N SER A 61 0.11 -6.63 -5.07
CA SER A 61 -1.17 -7.34 -4.91
C SER A 61 -0.96 -8.86 -4.79
N GLY A 62 -0.03 -9.43 -5.58
CA GLY A 62 0.36 -10.83 -5.47
C GLY A 62 0.92 -11.18 -4.09
N SER A 63 1.82 -10.35 -3.57
CA SER A 63 2.35 -10.52 -2.21
C SER A 63 1.24 -10.47 -1.16
N ALA A 64 0.34 -9.51 -1.24
CA ALA A 64 -0.79 -9.39 -0.33
C ALA A 64 -1.73 -10.61 -0.41
N PHE A 65 -1.99 -11.11 -1.62
CA PHE A 65 -2.79 -12.32 -1.84
C PHE A 65 -2.18 -13.54 -1.14
N PHE A 66 -0.89 -13.79 -1.30
CA PHE A 66 -0.20 -14.92 -0.65
C PHE A 66 -0.14 -14.76 0.87
N VAL A 67 0.09 -13.54 1.38
CA VAL A 67 0.09 -13.27 2.81
C VAL A 67 -1.29 -13.52 3.42
N CYS A 68 -2.37 -13.09 2.76
CA CYS A 68 -3.73 -13.37 3.23
C CYS A 68 -4.01 -14.88 3.29
N ILE A 69 -3.62 -15.64 2.27
CA ILE A 69 -3.75 -17.12 2.29
C ILE A 69 -2.94 -17.70 3.45
N ALA A 70 -1.69 -17.27 3.63
CA ALA A 70 -0.85 -17.75 4.73
C ALA A 70 -1.48 -17.47 6.10
N ILE A 71 -2.03 -16.27 6.32
CA ILE A 71 -2.74 -15.90 7.55
C ILE A 71 -3.94 -16.81 7.77
N ILE A 72 -4.77 -17.07 6.75
CA ILE A 72 -5.92 -17.95 6.84
C ILE A 72 -5.49 -19.37 7.25
N ILE A 73 -4.45 -19.92 6.60
CA ILE A 73 -3.93 -21.25 6.89
C ILE A 73 -3.38 -21.32 8.33
N LEU A 74 -2.59 -20.34 8.75
CA LEU A 74 -2.02 -20.27 10.10
C LEU A 74 -3.12 -20.14 11.16
N TRP A 75 -4.14 -19.35 10.90
CA TRP A 75 -5.28 -19.17 11.80
C TRP A 75 -6.10 -20.44 11.98
N LEU A 76 -6.43 -21.12 10.86
CA LEU A 76 -7.30 -22.29 10.89
C LEU A 76 -6.59 -23.56 11.40
N ASN A 77 -5.32 -23.76 11.03
CA ASN A 77 -4.62 -25.02 11.33
C ASN A 77 -3.73 -24.97 12.57
N LEU A 78 -3.18 -23.81 12.92
CA LEU A 78 -2.19 -23.67 13.98
C LEU A 78 -2.70 -22.87 15.19
N ASN A 79 -3.98 -22.46 15.19
CA ASN A 79 -4.57 -21.62 16.24
C ASN A 79 -3.70 -20.38 16.59
N PHE A 80 -3.06 -19.79 15.57
CA PHE A 80 -2.26 -18.59 15.74
C PHE A 80 -3.16 -17.46 16.22
N ASN A 81 -2.76 -16.79 17.30
CA ASN A 81 -3.46 -15.63 17.80
C ASN A 81 -2.89 -14.33 17.16
N TYR A 82 -3.55 -13.20 17.38
CA TYR A 82 -3.12 -11.91 16.86
C TYR A 82 -1.69 -11.54 17.24
N PHE A 83 -1.24 -11.90 18.45
CA PHE A 83 0.12 -11.63 18.91
C PHE A 83 1.16 -12.22 17.94
N PHE A 84 1.05 -13.50 17.63
CA PHE A 84 2.00 -14.19 16.76
C PHE A 84 1.97 -13.62 15.34
N ILE A 85 0.79 -13.32 14.81
CA ILE A 85 0.66 -12.75 13.46
C ILE A 85 1.39 -11.41 13.36
N TYR A 86 1.11 -10.47 14.26
CA TYR A 86 1.76 -9.16 14.27
C TYR A 86 3.25 -9.24 14.59
N PHE A 87 3.64 -10.10 15.53
CA PHE A 87 5.03 -10.27 15.91
C PHE A 87 5.87 -10.81 14.74
N PHE A 88 5.43 -11.89 14.08
CA PHE A 88 6.14 -12.46 12.93
C PHE A 88 6.11 -11.54 11.71
N ALA A 89 5.01 -10.84 11.47
CA ALA A 89 4.95 -9.83 10.42
C ALA A 89 5.96 -8.70 10.66
N GLY A 90 6.04 -8.19 11.90
CA GLY A 90 7.01 -7.17 12.27
C GLY A 90 8.46 -7.66 12.15
N LEU A 91 8.74 -8.89 12.59
CA LEU A 91 10.05 -9.51 12.46
C LEU A 91 10.46 -9.66 10.99
N LEU A 92 9.56 -10.15 10.13
CA LEU A 92 9.80 -10.26 8.69
C LEU A 92 10.09 -8.89 8.06
N CYS A 93 9.31 -7.86 8.43
CA CYS A 93 9.58 -6.50 7.98
C CYS A 93 10.95 -5.98 8.42
N LEU A 94 11.39 -6.28 9.64
CA LEU A 94 12.72 -5.92 10.13
C LEU A 94 13.83 -6.62 9.34
N LEU A 95 13.66 -7.91 9.03
CA LEU A 95 14.61 -8.66 8.19
C LEU A 95 14.71 -8.07 6.77
N ILE A 96 13.59 -7.67 6.19
CA ILE A 96 13.56 -6.98 4.88
C ILE A 96 14.30 -5.63 4.97
N VAL A 97 14.11 -4.86 6.03
CA VAL A 97 14.84 -3.59 6.25
C VAL A 97 16.34 -3.83 6.35
N LEU A 98 16.77 -4.85 7.10
CA LEU A 98 18.19 -5.22 7.22
C LEU A 98 18.76 -5.65 5.86
N PHE A 99 18.02 -6.48 5.12
CA PHE A 99 18.41 -6.85 3.76
C PHE A 99 18.57 -5.63 2.85
N CYS A 100 17.59 -4.73 2.85
CA CYS A 100 17.66 -3.49 2.07
C CYS A 100 18.83 -2.60 2.50
N PHE A 101 19.15 -2.53 3.78
CA PHE A 101 20.28 -1.73 4.28
C PHE A 101 21.62 -2.18 3.70
N PHE A 102 21.82 -3.49 3.51
CA PHE A 102 23.06 -4.04 2.97
C PHE A 102 23.12 -4.09 1.44
N TYR A 103 21.99 -4.33 0.78
CA TYR A 103 21.95 -4.61 -0.66
C TYR A 103 21.36 -3.49 -1.50
N TYR A 104 20.71 -2.48 -0.87
CA TYR A 104 20.06 -1.43 -1.64
C TYR A 104 21.10 -0.49 -2.25
N PRO A 105 21.08 -0.25 -3.58
CA PRO A 105 22.05 0.61 -4.23
C PRO A 105 21.91 2.06 -3.75
N GLN A 106 23.04 2.68 -3.41
CA GLN A 106 23.07 4.10 -3.09
C GLN A 106 23.16 4.92 -4.37
N PHE A 107 22.15 5.75 -4.60
CA PHE A 107 22.14 6.65 -5.75
C PHE A 107 22.87 7.94 -5.42
N GLN A 108 23.79 8.36 -6.31
CA GLN A 108 24.41 9.67 -6.19
C GLN A 108 23.37 10.74 -6.47
N ILE A 109 23.08 11.56 -5.48
CA ILE A 109 22.17 12.70 -5.60
C ILE A 109 22.90 13.78 -6.39
N GLY A 110 22.69 13.84 -7.70
CA GLY A 110 23.34 14.83 -8.60
C GLY A 110 22.91 16.28 -8.35
N LYS A 111 21.81 16.54 -7.66
CA LYS A 111 21.33 17.87 -7.29
C LYS A 111 20.84 17.86 -5.85
N LYS A 112 21.24 18.90 -5.08
CA LYS A 112 20.72 19.11 -3.72
C LYS A 112 19.19 19.17 -3.76
N GLN A 113 18.53 18.29 -3.04
CA GLN A 113 17.08 18.32 -2.88
C GLN A 113 16.69 19.55 -2.04
N ARG A 114 15.64 20.24 -2.47
CA ARG A 114 15.08 21.33 -1.66
C ARG A 114 14.33 20.75 -0.47
N LEU A 115 14.67 21.17 0.73
CA LEU A 115 14.00 20.78 1.97
C LEU A 115 12.65 21.51 2.17
N ALA A 116 12.28 22.44 1.29
CA ALA A 116 11.05 23.20 1.42
C ALA A 116 9.89 22.54 0.65
N ILE A 117 8.71 22.58 1.24
CA ILE A 117 7.46 22.19 0.57
C ILE A 117 7.21 23.18 -0.58
N VAL A 118 7.17 22.68 -1.80
CA VAL A 118 6.98 23.49 -3.00
C VAL A 118 5.61 23.20 -3.59
N LEU A 119 4.63 24.01 -3.19
CA LEU A 119 3.30 24.01 -3.80
C LEU A 119 3.28 25.02 -4.95
N LYS A 120 3.18 24.53 -6.20
CA LYS A 120 3.11 25.37 -7.37
C LYS A 120 1.64 25.54 -7.81
N ARG A 121 1.19 26.78 -7.96
CA ARG A 121 -0.17 27.11 -8.39
C ARG A 121 -0.55 26.44 -9.73
N ARG A 122 0.43 26.18 -10.61
CA ARG A 122 0.22 25.49 -11.88
C ARG A 122 -0.37 24.07 -11.73
N TYR A 123 -0.11 23.40 -10.59
CA TYR A 123 -0.53 22.01 -10.37
C TYR A 123 -1.77 21.89 -9.46
N TRP A 124 -2.55 22.97 -9.28
CA TRP A 124 -3.70 22.96 -8.39
C TRP A 124 -4.76 21.91 -8.78
N VAL A 125 -4.99 21.69 -10.09
CA VAL A 125 -5.90 20.65 -10.60
C VAL A 125 -5.44 19.27 -10.15
N TYR A 126 -4.14 18.98 -10.26
CA TYR A 126 -3.57 17.72 -9.80
C TYR A 126 -3.75 17.54 -8.29
N TYR A 127 -3.49 18.57 -7.48
CA TYR A 127 -3.69 18.50 -6.02
C TYR A 127 -5.16 18.26 -5.65
N THR A 128 -6.07 18.89 -6.35
CA THR A 128 -7.51 18.69 -6.16
C THR A 128 -7.95 17.27 -6.53
N LEU A 129 -7.49 16.74 -7.66
CA LEU A 129 -7.75 15.35 -8.06
C LEU A 129 -7.21 14.36 -7.03
N GLN A 130 -5.98 14.56 -6.55
CA GLN A 130 -5.38 13.70 -5.52
C GLN A 130 -6.15 13.76 -4.20
N PHE A 131 -6.61 14.95 -3.80
CA PHE A 131 -7.43 15.11 -2.61
C PHE A 131 -8.75 14.31 -2.71
N PHE A 132 -9.49 14.48 -3.79
CA PHE A 132 -10.75 13.75 -3.99
C PHE A 132 -10.56 12.26 -4.20
N SER A 133 -9.50 11.85 -4.89
CA SER A 133 -9.14 10.43 -5.05
C SER A 133 -8.84 9.79 -3.70
N GLY A 134 -8.07 10.46 -2.85
CA GLY A 134 -7.79 10.00 -1.49
C GLY A 134 -9.04 9.92 -0.62
N ALA A 135 -9.89 10.94 -0.65
CA ALA A 135 -11.16 10.98 0.08
C ALA A 135 -12.09 9.83 -0.35
N ARG A 136 -12.29 9.65 -1.66
CA ARG A 136 -13.09 8.55 -2.23
C ARG A 136 -12.59 7.18 -1.75
N ARG A 137 -11.28 6.95 -1.87
CA ARG A 137 -10.67 5.68 -1.45
C ARG A 137 -10.91 5.41 0.03
N GLN A 138 -10.72 6.41 0.88
CA GLN A 138 -10.84 6.25 2.31
C GLN A 138 -12.29 5.99 2.75
N ILE A 139 -13.23 6.70 2.16
CA ILE A 139 -14.67 6.47 2.39
C ILE A 139 -15.01 5.01 2.01
N PHE A 140 -14.57 4.55 0.84
CA PHE A 140 -14.89 3.20 0.41
C PHE A 140 -14.24 2.14 1.30
N VAL A 141 -12.94 2.25 1.59
CA VAL A 141 -12.22 1.23 2.38
C VAL A 141 -12.76 1.14 3.81
N VAL A 142 -12.98 2.27 4.47
CA VAL A 142 -13.40 2.29 5.88
C VAL A 142 -14.90 2.01 6.01
N PHE A 143 -15.73 2.80 5.32
CA PHE A 143 -17.18 2.73 5.53
C PHE A 143 -17.83 1.53 4.84
N ALA A 144 -17.34 1.09 3.68
CA ALA A 144 -17.91 -0.10 3.04
C ALA A 144 -17.63 -1.35 3.86
N SER A 145 -16.40 -1.52 4.37
CA SER A 145 -16.07 -2.65 5.24
C SER A 145 -16.86 -2.62 6.53
N PHE A 146 -17.00 -1.46 7.17
CA PHE A 146 -17.82 -1.29 8.37
C PHE A 146 -19.30 -1.62 8.10
N MET A 147 -19.85 -1.12 7.00
CA MET A 147 -21.24 -1.37 6.63
C MET A 147 -21.50 -2.85 6.32
N MET A 148 -20.54 -3.55 5.74
CA MET A 148 -20.66 -5.00 5.49
C MET A 148 -20.81 -5.77 6.80
N VAL A 149 -20.05 -5.42 7.83
CA VAL A 149 -20.16 -6.04 9.16
C VAL A 149 -21.44 -5.63 9.87
N GLU A 150 -21.64 -4.32 10.04
CA GLU A 150 -22.69 -3.76 10.90
C GLU A 150 -24.10 -3.95 10.32
N LYS A 151 -24.28 -3.70 9.03
CA LYS A 151 -25.60 -3.72 8.38
C LYS A 151 -25.96 -5.05 7.75
N TYR A 152 -24.97 -5.73 7.16
CA TYR A 152 -25.20 -6.96 6.40
C TYR A 152 -24.75 -8.23 7.17
N GLY A 153 -24.11 -8.08 8.35
CA GLY A 153 -23.70 -9.19 9.19
C GLY A 153 -22.62 -10.07 8.57
N PHE A 154 -21.77 -9.50 7.69
CA PHE A 154 -20.70 -10.28 7.09
C PHE A 154 -19.65 -10.64 8.14
N ASP A 155 -19.27 -11.90 8.13
CA ASP A 155 -18.16 -12.39 8.96
C ASP A 155 -16.80 -11.93 8.42
N VAL A 156 -15.82 -11.89 9.31
CA VAL A 156 -14.43 -11.49 8.96
C VAL A 156 -13.87 -12.30 7.80
N HIS A 157 -14.16 -13.61 7.74
CA HIS A 157 -13.68 -14.46 6.65
C HIS A 157 -14.32 -14.10 5.30
N GLN A 158 -15.58 -13.67 5.26
CA GLN A 158 -16.25 -13.22 4.03
C GLN A 158 -15.62 -11.92 3.49
N ILE A 159 -15.31 -10.98 4.39
CA ILE A 159 -14.59 -9.75 4.03
C ILE A 159 -13.18 -10.09 3.51
N THR A 160 -12.48 -11.02 4.17
CA THR A 160 -11.17 -11.48 3.72
C THR A 160 -11.22 -12.10 2.34
N LEU A 161 -12.25 -12.88 2.01
CA LEU A 161 -12.46 -13.43 0.67
C LEU A 161 -12.68 -12.34 -0.38
N LEU A 162 -13.44 -11.28 -0.06
CA LEU A 162 -13.60 -10.13 -0.95
C LEU A 162 -12.28 -9.39 -1.19
N LEU A 163 -11.44 -9.22 -0.15
CA LEU A 163 -10.11 -8.65 -0.29
C LEU A 163 -9.21 -9.54 -1.15
N LEU A 164 -9.25 -10.86 -0.97
CA LEU A 164 -8.52 -11.81 -1.82
C LEU A 164 -8.94 -11.70 -3.28
N ALA A 165 -10.24 -11.63 -3.55
CA ALA A 165 -10.77 -11.43 -4.90
C ALA A 165 -10.27 -10.11 -5.50
N ASN A 166 -10.27 -9.03 -4.73
CA ASN A 166 -9.73 -7.74 -5.15
C ASN A 166 -8.24 -7.82 -5.50
N PHE A 167 -7.41 -8.45 -4.65
CA PHE A 167 -5.99 -8.64 -4.95
C PHE A 167 -5.78 -9.49 -6.20
N LEU A 168 -6.56 -10.57 -6.36
CA LEU A 168 -6.49 -11.41 -7.56
C LEU A 168 -6.81 -10.62 -8.83
N ILE A 169 -7.87 -9.82 -8.82
CA ILE A 169 -8.23 -8.94 -9.94
C ILE A 169 -7.10 -7.95 -10.22
N ASN A 170 -6.52 -7.32 -9.20
CA ASN A 170 -5.44 -6.36 -9.37
C ASN A 170 -4.16 -6.95 -9.97
N ILE A 171 -3.84 -8.22 -9.69
CA ILE A 171 -2.69 -8.91 -10.29
C ILE A 171 -2.77 -8.86 -11.83
N PHE A 172 -3.97 -9.04 -12.38
CA PHE A 172 -4.18 -9.06 -13.84
C PHE A 172 -4.51 -7.67 -14.39
N MET A 173 -5.33 -6.90 -13.69
CA MET A 173 -5.81 -5.61 -14.20
C MET A 173 -4.74 -4.53 -14.16
N ALA A 174 -3.88 -4.48 -13.13
CA ALA A 174 -2.90 -3.42 -13.02
C ALA A 174 -1.90 -3.37 -14.20
N PRO A 175 -1.32 -4.48 -14.68
CA PRO A 175 -0.49 -4.47 -15.87
C PRO A 175 -1.27 -4.11 -17.16
N LEU A 176 -2.54 -4.51 -17.25
CA LEU A 176 -3.38 -4.17 -18.41
C LEU A 176 -3.69 -2.68 -18.45
N ILE A 177 -4.02 -2.09 -17.30
CA ILE A 177 -4.23 -0.64 -17.16
C ILE A 177 -2.93 0.11 -17.49
N GLY A 178 -1.78 -0.35 -16.99
CA GLY A 178 -0.49 0.25 -17.32
C GLY A 178 -0.22 0.29 -18.82
N ARG A 179 -0.47 -0.80 -19.54
CA ARG A 179 -0.36 -0.87 -21.01
C ARG A 179 -1.41 0.00 -21.72
N PHE A 180 -2.60 0.10 -21.17
CA PHE A 180 -3.65 0.97 -21.70
C PHE A 180 -3.23 2.44 -21.63
N ILE A 181 -2.68 2.88 -20.49
CA ILE A 181 -2.16 4.24 -20.31
C ILE A 181 -1.01 4.51 -21.28
N GLU A 182 -0.11 3.55 -21.46
CA GLU A 182 1.02 3.67 -22.39
C GLU A 182 0.55 3.85 -23.85
N LYS A 183 -0.50 3.10 -24.23
CA LYS A 183 -1.03 3.12 -25.61
C LYS A 183 -1.92 4.33 -25.91
N PHE A 184 -2.79 4.72 -24.99
CA PHE A 184 -3.85 5.70 -25.22
C PHE A 184 -3.60 7.06 -24.53
N GLY A 185 -2.59 7.12 -23.66
CA GLY A 185 -2.21 8.31 -22.93
C GLY A 185 -3.01 8.56 -21.65
N GLU A 186 -2.46 9.43 -20.81
CA GLU A 186 -2.99 9.70 -19.46
C GLU A 186 -4.37 10.34 -19.48
N ARG A 187 -4.63 11.24 -20.44
CA ARG A 187 -5.91 11.99 -20.49
C ARG A 187 -7.10 11.06 -20.71
N LEU A 188 -7.01 10.15 -21.69
CA LEU A 188 -8.10 9.21 -21.96
C LEU A 188 -8.29 8.24 -20.79
N SER A 189 -7.19 7.79 -20.22
CA SER A 189 -7.21 6.86 -19.08
C SER A 189 -7.90 7.48 -17.86
N LEU A 190 -7.65 8.76 -17.56
CA LEU A 190 -8.34 9.47 -16.49
C LEU A 190 -9.84 9.65 -16.78
N ILE A 191 -10.24 9.92 -18.03
CA ILE A 191 -11.66 10.04 -18.40
C ILE A 191 -12.38 8.69 -18.22
N VAL A 192 -11.71 7.58 -18.51
CA VAL A 192 -12.29 6.22 -18.34
C VAL A 192 -12.37 5.83 -16.86
N GLU A 193 -11.46 6.31 -16.00
CA GLU A 193 -11.46 6.03 -14.57
C GLU A 193 -12.60 6.76 -13.83
N TYR A 194 -12.92 7.99 -14.21
CA TYR A 194 -13.91 8.86 -13.56
C TYR A 194 -15.21 8.92 -14.32
#